data_ac002eaf490e674bd1f22097881fb7aa
#
_entry.id   ac002eaf490e674bd1f22097881fb7aa
#
_cell.length_a   1.000
_cell.length_b   1.000
_cell.length_c   1.000
_cell.angle_alpha   90.00
_cell.angle_beta   90.00
_cell.angle_gamma   90.00
#
_symmetry.space_group_name_H-M   'P 1'
#
loop_
_entity.id
_entity.type
_entity.pdbx_description
1 polymer ?
#
loop_
_entity_poly.entity_id
_entity_poly.type
_entity_poly.pdbx_seq_one_letter_code
_entity_poly.pdbx_strand_id
1 'polypeptide(L)'
;MKIGIVCGSHRPHSQSGKISRYIEKALLAQGLCDATWLYDLGGNPLPLWDESIWEGDEQWQQILTPLSEQLKSCDGLVIVSPEWHGMAPAGLKNFFLMWTAGGELAHKPALIVTVSTADGGSFPVAELRMSSYKNSRICYLPEHLIIRYADTVFNDDPAQNKPSAQE
;
A
#
# COMPACT_ATOMS: atom_id res chain seq x y z
N MET A 1 4.07 -13.37 13.11
CA MET A 1 4.39 -12.17 12.28
C MET A 1 3.11 -11.63 11.66
N LYS A 2 2.87 -10.32 11.73
CA LYS A 2 1.72 -9.64 11.12
C LYS A 2 2.20 -8.72 10.01
N ILE A 3 1.59 -8.81 8.83
CA ILE A 3 1.93 -7.98 7.66
C ILE A 3 0.80 -6.97 7.40
N GLY A 4 1.16 -5.70 7.35
CA GLY A 4 0.26 -4.62 6.91
C GLY A 4 0.32 -4.44 5.40
N ILE A 5 -0.82 -4.33 4.75
CA ILE A 5 -0.94 -4.07 3.32
C ILE A 5 -1.63 -2.72 3.15
N VAL A 6 -0.94 -1.76 2.51
CA VAL A 6 -1.50 -0.44 2.23
C VAL A 6 -1.79 -0.35 0.74
N CYS A 7 -3.07 -0.34 0.39
CA CYS A 7 -3.52 -0.11 -0.98
C CYS A 7 -3.62 1.40 -1.26
N GLY A 8 -2.68 1.91 -2.05
CA GLY A 8 -2.52 3.34 -2.33
C GLY A 8 -3.49 3.93 -3.36
N SER A 9 -4.35 3.11 -3.97
CA SER A 9 -5.37 3.61 -4.88
C SER A 9 -6.54 4.20 -4.10
N HIS A 10 -6.85 5.48 -4.31
CA HIS A 10 -8.05 6.09 -3.74
C HIS A 10 -9.28 5.98 -4.66
N ARG A 11 -9.22 5.14 -5.70
CA ARG A 11 -10.39 4.80 -6.54
C ARG A 11 -11.16 3.64 -5.91
N PRO A 12 -12.49 3.73 -5.75
CA PRO A 12 -13.32 2.57 -5.44
C PRO A 12 -13.14 1.50 -6.54
N HIS A 13 -13.16 0.23 -6.16
CA HIS A 13 -13.05 -0.90 -7.10
C HIS A 13 -11.81 -0.86 -8.00
N SER A 14 -10.64 -0.60 -7.41
CA SER A 14 -9.39 -0.50 -8.16
C SER A 14 -8.72 -1.86 -8.40
N GLN A 15 -7.91 -1.97 -9.47
CA GLN A 15 -7.03 -3.12 -9.68
C GLN A 15 -6.03 -3.28 -8.53
N SER A 16 -5.55 -2.17 -7.96
CA SER A 16 -4.67 -2.22 -6.77
C SER A 16 -5.37 -2.85 -5.56
N GLY A 17 -6.66 -2.57 -5.35
CA GLY A 17 -7.45 -3.22 -4.30
C GLY A 17 -7.60 -4.72 -4.53
N LYS A 18 -7.82 -5.16 -5.80
CA LYS A 18 -7.83 -6.58 -6.17
C LYS A 18 -6.49 -7.24 -5.85
N ILE A 19 -5.38 -6.66 -6.30
CA ILE A 19 -4.03 -7.17 -6.05
C ILE A 19 -3.72 -7.21 -4.55
N SER A 20 -4.10 -6.19 -3.79
CA SER A 20 -3.91 -6.16 -2.33
C SER A 20 -4.63 -7.32 -1.64
N ARG A 21 -5.87 -7.60 -2.01
CA ARG A 21 -6.62 -8.75 -1.47
C ARG A 21 -6.05 -10.09 -1.91
N TYR A 22 -5.52 -10.19 -3.13
CA TYR A 22 -4.81 -11.39 -3.57
C TYR A 22 -3.55 -11.63 -2.73
N ILE A 23 -2.73 -10.59 -2.49
CA ILE A 23 -1.53 -10.68 -1.67
C ILE A 23 -1.90 -11.13 -0.24
N GLU A 24 -2.95 -10.55 0.35
CA GLU A 24 -3.44 -10.93 1.67
C GLU A 24 -3.78 -12.43 1.74
N LYS A 25 -4.59 -12.91 0.80
CA LYS A 25 -4.95 -14.33 0.71
C LYS A 25 -3.72 -15.23 0.53
N ALA A 26 -2.79 -14.84 -0.34
CA ALA A 26 -1.60 -15.62 -0.65
C ALA A 26 -0.65 -15.72 0.56
N LEU A 27 -0.42 -14.63 1.29
CA LEU A 27 0.42 -14.61 2.49
C LEU A 27 -0.11 -15.57 3.56
N LEU A 28 -1.41 -15.55 3.80
CA LEU A 28 -2.05 -16.45 4.79
C LEU A 28 -2.08 -17.89 4.32
N ALA A 29 -2.48 -18.13 3.07
CA ALA A 29 -2.61 -19.50 2.53
C ALA A 29 -1.26 -20.24 2.45
N GLN A 30 -0.17 -19.51 2.22
CA GLN A 30 1.19 -20.09 2.17
C GLN A 30 1.88 -20.12 3.55
N GLY A 31 1.22 -19.67 4.61
CA GLY A 31 1.79 -19.62 5.95
C GLY A 31 3.00 -18.68 6.10
N LEU A 32 3.08 -17.64 5.27
CA LEU A 32 4.16 -16.66 5.29
C LEU A 32 4.01 -15.62 6.40
N CYS A 33 2.83 -15.51 6.98
CA CYS A 33 2.55 -14.70 8.17
C CYS A 33 1.38 -15.31 8.96
N ASP A 34 1.24 -14.89 10.23
CA ASP A 34 0.17 -15.35 11.11
C ASP A 34 -1.10 -14.52 10.97
N ALA A 35 -0.95 -13.26 10.56
CA ALA A 35 -2.05 -12.32 10.41
C ALA A 35 -1.72 -11.24 9.38
N THR A 36 -2.75 -10.65 8.82
CA THR A 36 -2.67 -9.49 7.92
C THR A 36 -3.55 -8.35 8.42
N TRP A 37 -3.26 -7.15 7.94
CA TRP A 37 -4.12 -5.99 8.05
C TRP A 37 -4.09 -5.23 6.72
N LEU A 38 -5.25 -5.09 6.09
CA LEU A 38 -5.38 -4.38 4.82
C LEU A 38 -6.01 -3.01 5.05
N TYR A 39 -5.29 -1.95 4.67
CA TYR A 39 -5.83 -0.60 4.58
C TYR A 39 -5.99 -0.18 3.11
N ASP A 40 -7.23 -0.03 2.68
CA ASP A 40 -7.58 0.35 1.31
C ASP A 40 -8.05 1.80 1.28
N LEU A 41 -7.22 2.70 0.70
CA LEU A 41 -7.55 4.11 0.52
C LEU A 41 -8.78 4.33 -0.37
N GLY A 42 -9.13 3.37 -1.23
CA GLY A 42 -10.33 3.45 -2.07
C GLY A 42 -11.64 3.40 -1.29
N GLY A 43 -11.62 2.70 -0.15
CA GLY A 43 -12.78 2.63 0.76
C GLY A 43 -12.69 3.58 1.95
N ASN A 44 -11.46 4.00 2.29
CA ASN A 44 -11.17 4.80 3.49
C ASN A 44 -10.23 5.95 3.17
N PRO A 45 -10.65 6.95 2.38
CA PRO A 45 -9.79 8.07 2.01
C PRO A 45 -9.45 8.91 3.24
N LEU A 46 -8.19 9.34 3.33
CA LEU A 46 -7.76 10.29 4.35
C LEU A 46 -8.01 11.72 3.88
N PRO A 47 -8.41 12.64 4.78
CA PRO A 47 -8.38 14.07 4.49
C PRO A 47 -6.97 14.49 4.03
N LEU A 48 -6.88 15.57 3.27
CA LEU A 48 -5.57 16.12 2.92
C LEU A 48 -4.87 16.59 4.18
N TRP A 49 -3.60 16.25 4.28
CA TRP A 49 -2.74 16.65 5.39
C TRP A 49 -2.70 18.17 5.54
N ASP A 50 -2.78 18.61 6.77
CA ASP A 50 -2.51 19.99 7.19
C ASP A 50 -1.78 20.02 8.55
N GLU A 51 -1.31 21.19 8.96
CA GLU A 51 -0.48 21.36 10.15
C GLU A 51 -1.21 21.12 11.46
N SER A 52 -2.55 21.14 11.50
CA SER A 52 -3.33 20.93 12.72
C SER A 52 -3.13 19.52 13.32
N ILE A 53 -2.64 18.58 12.50
CA ILE A 53 -2.23 17.25 12.94
C ILE A 53 -1.16 17.32 14.06
N TRP A 54 -0.30 18.33 14.04
CA TRP A 54 0.73 18.54 15.07
C TRP A 54 0.24 19.33 16.28
N GLU A 55 -0.89 20.00 16.14
CA GLU A 55 -1.50 20.82 17.22
C GLU A 55 -2.43 19.98 18.11
N GLY A 56 -2.59 18.69 17.80
CA GLY A 56 -3.42 17.78 18.56
C GLY A 56 -4.91 17.90 18.26
N ASP A 57 -5.25 18.27 17.03
CA ASP A 57 -6.64 18.35 16.56
C ASP A 57 -7.39 17.04 16.79
N GLU A 58 -8.57 17.12 17.38
CA GLU A 58 -9.38 15.96 17.76
C GLU A 58 -9.86 15.13 16.55
N GLN A 59 -10.13 15.75 15.42
CA GLN A 59 -10.55 15.03 14.21
C GLN A 59 -9.39 14.17 13.68
N TRP A 60 -8.16 14.71 13.66
CA TRP A 60 -7.00 13.95 13.30
C TRP A 60 -6.74 12.78 14.26
N GLN A 61 -6.89 13.02 15.57
CA GLN A 61 -6.71 11.95 16.54
C GLN A 61 -7.74 10.83 16.34
N GLN A 62 -9.01 11.15 16.11
CA GLN A 62 -10.05 10.15 15.84
C GLN A 62 -9.77 9.32 14.59
N ILE A 63 -9.26 9.94 13.53
CA ILE A 63 -8.93 9.26 12.26
C ILE A 63 -7.66 8.43 12.40
N LEU A 64 -6.61 8.99 12.99
CA LEU A 64 -5.27 8.40 12.93
C LEU A 64 -4.98 7.41 14.05
N THR A 65 -5.60 7.53 15.23
CA THR A 65 -5.33 6.63 16.35
C THR A 65 -5.56 5.15 15.99
N PRO A 66 -6.71 4.73 15.42
CA PRO A 66 -6.91 3.33 15.08
C PRO A 66 -5.96 2.85 13.97
N LEU A 67 -5.59 3.72 13.04
CA LEU A 67 -4.63 3.39 11.99
C LEU A 67 -3.21 3.25 12.55
N SER A 68 -2.81 4.15 13.44
CA SER A 68 -1.53 4.10 14.16
C SER A 68 -1.36 2.79 14.92
N GLU A 69 -2.38 2.37 15.67
CA GLU A 69 -2.38 1.09 16.40
C GLU A 69 -2.18 -0.10 15.48
N GLN A 70 -2.90 -0.14 14.36
CA GLN A 70 -2.74 -1.20 13.36
C GLN A 70 -1.36 -1.19 12.74
N LEU A 71 -0.88 -0.03 12.28
CA LEU A 71 0.45 0.10 11.71
C LEU A 71 1.54 -0.32 12.70
N LYS A 72 1.46 0.12 13.96
CA LYS A 72 2.41 -0.27 15.01
C LYS A 72 2.43 -1.77 15.27
N SER A 73 1.29 -2.43 15.17
CA SER A 73 1.17 -3.88 15.37
C SER A 73 1.75 -4.73 14.22
N CYS A 74 2.05 -4.13 13.07
CA CYS A 74 2.63 -4.84 11.94
C CYS A 74 4.15 -4.96 12.05
N ASP A 75 4.69 -6.14 11.74
CA ASP A 75 6.13 -6.42 11.69
C ASP A 75 6.77 -6.00 10.37
N GLY A 76 5.99 -5.96 9.29
CA GLY A 76 6.40 -5.54 7.95
C GLY A 76 5.23 -5.03 7.14
N LEU A 77 5.53 -4.42 6.00
CA LEU A 77 4.52 -3.76 5.17
C LEU A 77 4.63 -4.18 3.70
N VAL A 78 3.49 -4.17 3.01
CA VAL A 78 3.41 -4.18 1.55
C VAL A 78 2.74 -2.88 1.12
N ILE A 79 3.44 -2.07 0.32
CA ILE A 79 2.93 -0.81 -0.21
C ILE A 79 2.51 -1.03 -1.67
N VAL A 80 1.21 -1.04 -1.92
CA VAL A 80 0.65 -1.28 -3.25
C VAL A 80 0.29 0.06 -3.89
N SER A 81 1.00 0.43 -4.96
CA SER A 81 0.81 1.70 -5.66
C SER A 81 0.36 1.48 -7.11
N PRO A 82 -0.78 1.98 -7.56
CA PRO A 82 -0.99 2.11 -8.99
C PRO A 82 -0.05 3.16 -9.59
N GLU A 83 0.15 3.08 -10.89
CA GLU A 83 0.75 4.16 -11.66
C GLU A 83 -0.33 4.96 -12.37
N TRP A 84 -0.43 6.25 -12.06
CA TRP A 84 -1.32 7.18 -12.74
C TRP A 84 -0.50 8.33 -13.34
N HIS A 85 -0.54 8.45 -14.67
CA HIS A 85 0.24 9.47 -15.40
C HIS A 85 1.73 9.45 -15.04
N GLY A 86 2.32 8.28 -14.81
CA GLY A 86 3.71 8.13 -14.42
C GLY A 86 4.02 8.51 -12.96
N MET A 87 3.02 8.54 -12.08
CA MET A 87 3.19 8.95 -10.67
C MET A 87 2.53 7.97 -9.72
N ALA A 88 3.04 7.93 -8.48
CA ALA A 88 2.30 7.39 -7.35
C ALA A 88 1.09 8.29 -7.04
N PRO A 89 -0.07 7.74 -6.64
CA PRO A 89 -1.28 8.52 -6.40
C PRO A 89 -1.12 9.56 -5.29
N ALA A 90 -1.80 10.69 -5.44
CA ALA A 90 -1.82 11.73 -4.41
C ALA A 90 -2.29 11.22 -3.05
N GLY A 91 -3.30 10.32 -3.02
CA GLY A 91 -3.78 9.72 -1.78
C GLY A 91 -2.74 8.89 -1.05
N LEU A 92 -1.90 8.14 -1.78
CA LEU A 92 -0.79 7.39 -1.18
C LEU A 92 0.31 8.33 -0.65
N LYS A 93 0.64 9.38 -1.40
CA LYS A 93 1.59 10.41 -0.92
C LYS A 93 1.06 11.11 0.32
N ASN A 94 -0.22 11.44 0.34
CA ASN A 94 -0.89 11.99 1.51
C ASN A 94 -0.86 11.04 2.72
N PHE A 95 -1.07 9.74 2.51
CA PHE A 95 -0.90 8.74 3.58
C PHE A 95 0.48 8.82 4.24
N PHE A 96 1.57 8.95 3.46
CA PHE A 96 2.91 9.05 4.04
C PHE A 96 3.14 10.32 4.85
N LEU A 97 2.43 11.41 4.56
CA LEU A 97 2.55 12.67 5.32
C LEU A 97 2.03 12.54 6.76
N MET A 98 1.15 11.57 7.03
CA MET A 98 0.58 11.35 8.37
C MET A 98 1.59 10.75 9.36
N TRP A 99 2.62 10.02 8.90
CA TRP A 99 3.48 9.17 9.71
C TRP A 99 4.92 9.68 9.73
N THR A 100 5.18 10.74 10.47
CA THR A 100 6.49 11.38 10.45
C THR A 100 7.40 11.04 11.63
N ALA A 101 6.86 10.77 12.82
CA ALA A 101 7.67 10.63 14.02
C ALA A 101 7.22 9.53 14.98
N GLY A 102 6.01 9.02 14.87
CA GLY A 102 5.39 8.15 15.87
C GLY A 102 5.84 6.68 15.84
N GLY A 103 6.67 6.30 14.87
CA GLY A 103 7.17 4.92 14.76
C GLY A 103 6.24 3.95 14.03
N GLU A 104 5.14 4.41 13.46
CA GLU A 104 4.17 3.58 12.73
C GLU A 104 4.81 2.83 11.57
N LEU A 105 5.65 3.53 10.79
CA LEU A 105 6.36 2.99 9.63
C LEU A 105 7.86 2.81 9.89
N ALA A 106 8.37 3.45 10.94
CA ALA A 106 9.81 3.57 11.17
C ALA A 106 10.48 2.21 11.36
N HIS A 107 11.54 2.00 10.57
CA HIS A 107 12.39 0.81 10.61
C HIS A 107 11.69 -0.50 10.26
N LYS A 108 10.47 -0.44 9.71
CA LYS A 108 9.76 -1.63 9.23
C LYS A 108 10.20 -1.98 7.81
N PRO A 109 10.51 -3.26 7.54
CA PRO A 109 10.74 -3.73 6.19
C PRO A 109 9.46 -3.56 5.36
N ALA A 110 9.58 -3.09 4.13
CA ALA A 110 8.44 -2.86 3.26
C ALA A 110 8.73 -3.27 1.81
N LEU A 111 7.85 -4.09 1.25
CA LEU A 111 7.86 -4.44 -0.16
C LEU A 111 7.03 -3.42 -0.95
N ILE A 112 7.61 -2.89 -2.02
CA ILE A 112 6.84 -2.09 -3.00
C ILE A 112 6.23 -3.03 -4.03
N VAL A 113 4.93 -2.90 -4.24
CA VAL A 113 4.20 -3.55 -5.33
C VAL A 113 3.53 -2.47 -6.16
N THR A 114 3.88 -2.35 -7.44
CA THR A 114 3.23 -1.39 -8.33
C THR A 114 2.28 -2.08 -9.29
N VAL A 115 1.23 -1.39 -9.68
CA VAL A 115 0.12 -1.93 -10.47
C VAL A 115 -0.17 -1.03 -11.65
N SER A 116 -0.21 -1.63 -12.85
CA SER A 116 -0.60 -0.96 -14.08
C SER A 116 -1.51 -1.86 -14.92
N THR A 117 -2.49 -1.28 -15.60
CA THR A 117 -3.30 -1.99 -16.62
C THR A 117 -2.63 -2.03 -17.99
N ALA A 118 -1.45 -1.45 -18.13
CA ALA A 118 -0.62 -1.45 -19.33
C ALA A 118 0.85 -1.75 -18.96
N ASP A 119 1.82 -1.24 -19.73
CA ASP A 119 3.25 -1.49 -19.56
C ASP A 119 3.93 -0.69 -18.44
N GLY A 120 3.18 0.18 -17.74
CA GLY A 120 3.70 1.03 -16.68
C GLY A 120 4.09 0.27 -15.39
N GLY A 121 4.22 1.02 -14.31
CA GLY A 121 4.52 0.52 -12.96
C GLY A 121 5.92 0.84 -12.47
N SER A 122 6.84 1.27 -13.34
CA SER A 122 8.23 1.54 -12.95
C SER A 122 8.42 2.88 -12.24
N PHE A 123 7.69 3.91 -12.66
CA PHE A 123 7.84 5.24 -12.09
C PHE A 123 7.47 5.34 -10.61
N PRO A 124 6.35 4.75 -10.13
CA PRO A 124 6.05 4.76 -8.71
C PRO A 124 7.09 4.05 -7.84
N VAL A 125 7.78 3.02 -8.36
CA VAL A 125 8.90 2.39 -7.64
C VAL A 125 9.99 3.42 -7.35
N ALA A 126 10.42 4.15 -8.39
CA ALA A 126 11.46 5.17 -8.27
C ALA A 126 11.00 6.32 -7.35
N GLU A 127 9.77 6.80 -7.55
CA GLU A 127 9.20 7.90 -6.75
C GLU A 127 9.12 7.55 -5.26
N LEU A 128 8.62 6.38 -4.91
CA LEU A 128 8.52 5.93 -3.52
C LEU A 128 9.90 5.76 -2.88
N ARG A 129 10.85 5.17 -3.59
CA ARG A 129 12.22 5.01 -3.11
C ARG A 129 12.94 6.35 -2.93
N MET A 130 12.61 7.35 -3.74
CA MET A 130 13.26 8.66 -3.69
C MET A 130 12.71 9.56 -2.57
N SER A 131 11.41 9.50 -2.26
CA SER A 131 10.75 10.52 -1.46
C SER A 131 10.07 10.03 -0.17
N SER A 132 9.44 8.87 -0.16
CA SER A 132 8.54 8.46 0.92
C SER A 132 9.22 7.96 2.20
N TYR A 133 10.52 7.68 2.16
CA TYR A 133 11.25 7.06 3.29
C TYR A 133 11.83 8.06 4.30
N LYS A 134 12.12 9.29 3.89
CA LYS A 134 12.95 10.20 4.69
C LYS A 134 12.38 10.44 6.10
N ASN A 135 11.15 10.90 6.20
CA ASN A 135 10.55 11.22 7.50
C ASN A 135 9.82 10.02 8.11
N SER A 136 9.18 9.19 7.29
CA SER A 136 8.52 7.97 7.72
C SER A 136 9.49 6.90 8.23
N ARG A 137 10.76 6.96 7.80
CA ARG A 137 11.84 5.99 8.10
C ARG A 137 11.49 4.55 7.73
N ILE A 138 10.59 4.35 6.78
CA ILE A 138 10.26 3.03 6.23
C ILE A 138 11.48 2.42 5.54
N CYS A 139 11.71 1.12 5.70
CA CYS A 139 12.86 0.42 5.13
C CYS A 139 12.43 -0.41 3.92
N TYR A 140 12.46 0.17 2.72
CA TYR A 140 12.13 -0.58 1.53
C TYR A 140 13.14 -1.70 1.25
N LEU A 141 12.60 -2.89 0.96
CA LEU A 141 13.40 -4.00 0.47
C LEU A 141 14.05 -3.64 -0.88
N PRO A 142 15.23 -4.22 -1.21
CA PRO A 142 15.84 -4.05 -2.53
C PRO A 142 14.91 -4.49 -3.65
N GLU A 143 14.19 -5.58 -3.45
CA GLU A 143 13.22 -6.13 -4.39
C GLU A 143 11.94 -5.29 -4.43
N HIS A 144 11.26 -5.37 -5.55
CA HIS A 144 9.91 -4.84 -5.75
C HIS A 144 9.18 -5.67 -6.81
N LEU A 145 7.86 -5.59 -6.82
CA LEU A 145 7.05 -6.26 -7.83
C LEU A 145 6.35 -5.21 -8.70
N ILE A 146 6.31 -5.47 -10.00
CA ILE A 146 5.55 -4.66 -10.97
C ILE A 146 4.50 -5.55 -11.61
N ILE A 147 3.25 -5.36 -11.26
CA ILE A 147 2.12 -6.10 -11.83
C ILE A 147 1.57 -5.31 -13.01
N ARG A 148 1.91 -5.76 -14.21
CA ARG A 148 1.41 -5.19 -15.46
C ARG A 148 0.17 -5.93 -15.95
N TYR A 149 -0.61 -5.27 -16.79
CA TYR A 149 -1.86 -5.83 -17.32
C TYR A 149 -2.75 -6.41 -16.22
N ALA A 150 -2.87 -5.65 -15.12
CA ALA A 150 -3.50 -6.10 -13.89
C ALA A 150 -4.97 -6.52 -14.04
N ASP A 151 -5.65 -6.06 -15.07
CA ASP A 151 -6.99 -6.49 -15.46
C ASP A 151 -7.08 -7.94 -15.95
N THR A 152 -5.94 -8.51 -16.39
CA THR A 152 -5.86 -9.86 -16.96
C THR A 152 -5.15 -10.87 -16.07
N VAL A 153 -4.86 -10.51 -14.80
CA VAL A 153 -4.16 -11.40 -13.85
C VAL A 153 -4.83 -11.34 -12.49
N PHE A 154 -4.73 -12.43 -11.75
CA PHE A 154 -5.24 -12.55 -10.38
C PHE A 154 -6.73 -12.20 -10.21
N ASN A 155 -7.54 -12.50 -11.22
CA ASN A 155 -9.00 -12.40 -11.14
C ASN A 155 -9.56 -13.65 -10.42
N ASP A 156 -10.65 -13.47 -9.67
CA ASP A 156 -11.30 -14.58 -8.97
C ASP A 156 -11.85 -15.63 -9.96
N ASP A 157 -12.28 -15.22 -11.16
CA ASP A 157 -12.62 -16.12 -12.26
C ASP A 157 -11.34 -16.44 -13.09
N PRO A 158 -10.84 -17.68 -13.05
CA PRO A 158 -9.64 -18.07 -13.81
C PRO A 158 -9.75 -17.84 -15.31
N ALA A 159 -10.96 -17.87 -15.88
CA ALA A 159 -11.17 -17.64 -17.31
C ALA A 159 -10.82 -16.19 -17.75
N GLN A 160 -10.78 -15.27 -16.80
CA GLN A 160 -10.40 -13.88 -17.04
C GLN A 160 -8.89 -13.65 -16.93
N ASN A 161 -8.12 -14.67 -16.56
CA ASN A 161 -6.68 -14.58 -16.44
C ASN A 161 -5.98 -15.03 -17.73
N LYS A 162 -4.90 -14.34 -18.11
CA LYS A 162 -4.02 -14.83 -19.17
C LYS A 162 -3.41 -16.19 -18.79
N PRO A 163 -3.14 -17.09 -19.75
CA PRO A 163 -2.56 -18.40 -19.46
C PRO A 163 -1.26 -18.34 -18.65
N SER A 164 -0.40 -17.35 -18.90
CA SER A 164 0.85 -17.13 -18.19
C SER A 164 0.69 -16.67 -16.72
N ALA A 165 -0.51 -16.38 -16.28
CA ALA A 165 -0.82 -16.00 -14.89
C ALA A 165 -1.51 -17.14 -14.13
N GLN A 166 -1.60 -18.32 -14.72
CA GLN A 166 -2.24 -19.51 -14.12
C GLN A 166 -1.19 -20.50 -13.58
N GLU A 167 0.09 -20.28 -13.89
CA GLU A 167 1.26 -20.99 -13.34
C GLU A 167 1.81 -20.29 -12.11
#